data_a8ffd37e28705ae05180194ad9a7f4a7
#
_entry.id   a8ffd37e28705ae05180194ad9a7f4a7
#
_cell.length_a   1.000
_cell.length_b   1.000
_cell.length_c   1.000
_cell.angle_alpha   90.00
_cell.angle_beta   90.00
_cell.angle_gamma   90.00
#
_symmetry.space_group_name_H-M   'P 1'
#
loop_
_entity.id
_entity.type
_entity.pdbx_description
1 polymer ?
#
loop_
_entity_poly.entity_id
_entity_poly.type
_entity_poly.pdbx_seq_one_letter_code
_entity_poly.pdbx_strand_id
1 'polypeptide(L)'
;MGMEIKLTRAVANALVDEAAAAHPLEACGLLLGGADGVVAIQPCPNVAPDPARHFEIDPAALIAAHRGERAGGMGVLGYYHSHPTGLCQPSPTDAAM
;
A
#
# COMPACT_ATOMS: atom_id res chain seq x y z
N MET A 1 7.74 5.48 20.96
CA MET A 1 6.68 6.20 20.32
C MET A 1 6.54 5.80 18.86
N GLY A 2 5.35 5.35 18.50
CA GLY A 2 5.08 4.94 17.15
C GLY A 2 4.81 6.10 16.22
N MET A 3 4.99 5.86 14.94
CA MET A 3 4.62 6.77 13.91
C MET A 3 3.16 6.54 13.55
N GLU A 4 2.36 7.59 13.55
CA GLU A 4 0.97 7.48 13.14
C GLU A 4 0.85 7.78 11.64
N ILE A 5 0.09 6.94 10.95
CA ILE A 5 -0.26 7.18 9.56
C ILE A 5 -1.72 7.66 9.55
N LYS A 6 -1.92 8.90 9.09
CA LYS A 6 -3.25 9.46 9.00
C LYS A 6 -3.88 9.05 7.68
N LEU A 7 -5.06 8.47 7.75
CA LEU A 7 -5.83 8.03 6.59
C LEU A 7 -7.13 8.79 6.52
N THR A 8 -7.54 9.16 5.31
CA THR A 8 -8.89 9.66 5.10
C THR A 8 -9.86 8.47 5.11
N ARG A 9 -11.15 8.75 5.35
CA ARG A 9 -12.17 7.70 5.28
C ARG A 9 -12.21 7.07 3.89
N ALA A 10 -12.05 7.87 2.84
CA ALA A 10 -12.03 7.38 1.47
C ALA A 10 -10.88 6.39 1.26
N VAL A 11 -9.69 6.69 1.79
CA VAL A 11 -8.55 5.79 1.69
C VAL A 11 -8.81 4.50 2.48
N ALA A 12 -9.34 4.60 3.69
CA ALA A 12 -9.66 3.42 4.49
C ALA A 12 -10.65 2.51 3.76
N ASN A 13 -11.69 3.09 3.16
CA ASN A 13 -12.67 2.33 2.40
C ASN A 13 -12.03 1.67 1.17
N ALA A 14 -11.14 2.38 0.49
CA ALA A 14 -10.43 1.83 -0.67
C ALA A 14 -9.57 0.64 -0.28
N LEU A 15 -8.91 0.69 0.88
CA LEU A 15 -8.10 -0.43 1.37
C LEU A 15 -8.96 -1.67 1.63
N VAL A 16 -10.13 -1.48 2.24
CA VAL A 16 -11.06 -2.59 2.49
C VAL A 16 -11.54 -3.19 1.17
N ASP A 17 -11.87 -2.36 0.20
CA ASP A 17 -12.32 -2.83 -1.11
C ASP A 17 -11.24 -3.62 -1.83
N GLU A 18 -9.98 -3.16 -1.75
CA GLU A 18 -8.86 -3.86 -2.36
C GLU A 18 -8.64 -5.22 -1.72
N ALA A 19 -8.73 -5.31 -0.40
CA ALA A 19 -8.58 -6.56 0.31
C ALA A 19 -9.67 -7.57 -0.11
N ALA A 20 -10.90 -7.10 -0.21
CA ALA A 20 -12.03 -7.95 -0.61
C ALA A 20 -11.88 -8.42 -2.06
N ALA A 21 -11.45 -7.54 -2.95
CA ALA A 21 -11.30 -7.87 -4.37
C ALA A 21 -10.17 -8.87 -4.61
N ALA A 22 -9.11 -8.83 -3.80
CA ALA A 22 -7.96 -9.71 -3.98
C ALA A 22 -8.14 -11.08 -3.33
N HIS A 23 -9.04 -11.19 -2.36
CA HIS A 23 -9.24 -12.46 -1.63
C HIS A 23 -9.44 -13.63 -2.61
N PRO A 24 -8.78 -14.78 -2.42
CA PRO A 24 -7.95 -15.22 -1.27
C PRO A 24 -6.47 -14.84 -1.36
N LEU A 25 -6.07 -14.02 -2.31
CA LEU A 25 -4.70 -13.57 -2.41
C LEU A 25 -4.50 -12.32 -1.55
N GLU A 26 -3.25 -12.04 -1.18
CA GLU A 26 -2.94 -10.82 -0.48
C GLU A 26 -2.90 -9.66 -1.47
N ALA A 27 -3.70 -8.63 -1.20
CA ALA A 27 -3.58 -7.37 -1.92
C ALA A 27 -2.38 -6.61 -1.38
N CYS A 28 -1.71 -5.85 -2.25
CA CYS A 28 -0.63 -4.99 -1.82
C CYS A 28 -0.58 -3.73 -2.66
N GLY A 29 0.11 -2.73 -2.15
CA GLY A 29 0.25 -1.48 -2.86
C GLY A 29 0.94 -0.42 -2.04
N LEU A 30 0.86 0.82 -2.53
CA LEU A 30 1.55 1.95 -1.95
C LEU A 30 0.55 2.93 -1.34
N LEU A 31 0.97 3.58 -0.26
CA LEU A 31 0.25 4.67 0.37
C LEU A 31 0.90 5.97 -0.10
N LEU A 32 0.11 6.84 -0.72
CA LEU A 32 0.62 8.06 -1.33
C LEU A 32 0.05 9.28 -0.63
N GLY A 33 0.87 10.33 -0.52
CA GLY A 33 0.41 11.56 0.10
C GLY A 33 1.54 12.52 0.34
N GLY A 34 1.41 13.31 1.41
CA GLY A 34 2.37 14.33 1.78
C GLY A 34 2.30 14.62 3.27
N ALA A 35 2.61 15.87 3.65
CA ALA A 35 2.69 16.26 5.06
C ALA A 35 1.37 16.06 5.81
N ASP A 36 0.24 16.12 5.12
CA ASP A 36 -1.08 15.99 5.74
C ASP A 36 -1.56 14.55 5.87
N GLY A 37 -0.76 13.60 5.42
CA GLY A 37 -1.07 12.19 5.54
C GLY A 37 -1.36 11.52 4.21
N VAL A 38 -1.92 10.31 4.28
CA VAL A 38 -2.21 9.51 3.09
C VAL A 38 -3.52 9.99 2.47
N VAL A 39 -3.46 10.33 1.19
CA VAL A 39 -4.63 10.83 0.45
C VAL A 39 -5.03 9.91 -0.70
N ALA A 40 -4.19 8.92 -1.04
CA ALA A 40 -4.49 8.00 -2.14
C ALA A 40 -3.75 6.69 -1.93
N ILE A 41 -4.21 5.65 -2.60
CA ILE A 41 -3.51 4.37 -2.65
C ILE A 41 -3.16 4.06 -4.10
N GLN A 42 -2.10 3.29 -4.29
CA GLN A 42 -1.68 2.80 -5.58
C GLN A 42 -1.66 1.28 -5.51
N PRO A 43 -2.71 0.59 -5.97
CA PRO A 43 -2.70 -0.87 -6.01
C PRO A 43 -1.56 -1.37 -6.90
N CYS A 44 -0.88 -2.41 -6.45
CA CYS A 44 0.24 -2.99 -7.17
C CYS A 44 0.04 -4.49 -7.31
N PRO A 45 0.55 -5.10 -8.39
CA PRO A 45 0.52 -6.57 -8.50
C PRO A 45 1.28 -7.21 -7.35
N ASN A 46 0.75 -8.30 -6.85
CA ASN A 46 1.45 -9.14 -5.88
C ASN A 46 2.21 -10.19 -6.67
N VAL A 47 3.53 -10.02 -6.75
CA VAL A 47 4.39 -10.91 -7.54
C VAL A 47 5.06 -11.98 -6.68
N ALA A 48 4.61 -12.20 -5.46
CA ALA A 48 5.15 -13.23 -4.59
C ALA A 48 4.87 -14.62 -5.18
N PRO A 49 5.78 -15.58 -4.98
CA PRO A 49 5.56 -16.95 -5.46
C PRO A 49 4.32 -17.61 -4.84
N ASP A 50 3.97 -17.23 -3.63
CA ASP A 50 2.77 -17.74 -2.95
C ASP A 50 1.91 -16.54 -2.50
N PRO A 51 1.15 -15.93 -3.43
CA PRO A 51 0.45 -14.68 -3.13
C PRO A 51 -0.71 -14.83 -2.14
N ALA A 52 -1.12 -16.05 -1.83
CA ALA A 52 -2.16 -16.26 -0.82
C ALA A 52 -1.62 -16.13 0.62
N ARG A 53 -0.30 -16.25 0.79
CA ARG A 53 0.34 -16.24 2.10
C ARG A 53 1.34 -15.11 2.27
N HIS A 54 1.83 -14.57 1.16
CA HIS A 54 2.89 -13.57 1.15
C HIS A 54 2.54 -12.49 0.16
N PHE A 55 3.20 -11.34 0.29
CA PHE A 55 3.09 -10.32 -0.73
C PHE A 55 4.48 -9.84 -1.11
N GLU A 56 4.59 -9.41 -2.36
CA GLU A 56 5.78 -8.77 -2.87
C GLU A 56 5.33 -7.76 -3.91
N ILE A 57 5.59 -6.49 -3.66
CA ILE A 57 5.22 -5.43 -4.59
C ILE A 57 6.13 -5.52 -5.81
N ASP A 58 5.51 -5.47 -7.00
CA ASP A 58 6.24 -5.46 -8.26
C ASP A 58 7.28 -4.33 -8.25
N PRO A 59 8.58 -4.63 -8.42
CA PRO A 59 9.61 -3.60 -8.43
C PRO A 59 9.38 -2.50 -9.47
N ALA A 60 8.79 -2.84 -10.62
CA ALA A 60 8.50 -1.84 -11.64
C ALA A 60 7.49 -0.81 -11.15
N ALA A 61 6.48 -1.23 -10.39
CA ALA A 61 5.49 -0.31 -9.82
C ALA A 61 6.15 0.62 -8.79
N LEU A 62 7.05 0.07 -7.97
CA LEU A 62 7.75 0.86 -6.96
C LEU A 62 8.67 1.90 -7.60
N ILE A 63 9.40 1.51 -8.63
CA ILE A 63 10.27 2.43 -9.38
C ILE A 63 9.44 3.55 -10.00
N ALA A 64 8.30 3.23 -10.62
CA ALA A 64 7.43 4.22 -11.23
C ALA A 64 6.91 5.22 -10.20
N ALA A 65 6.54 4.75 -9.01
CA ALA A 65 6.04 5.62 -7.94
C ALA A 65 7.12 6.59 -7.46
N HIS A 66 8.35 6.11 -7.30
CA HIS A 66 9.46 6.99 -6.88
C HIS A 66 9.84 7.99 -7.96
N ARG A 67 9.72 7.62 -9.23
CA ARG A 67 9.91 8.58 -10.33
C ARG A 67 8.86 9.67 -10.29
N GLY A 68 7.60 9.31 -10.04
CA GLY A 68 6.52 10.28 -9.89
C GLY A 68 6.77 11.24 -8.74
N GLU A 69 7.26 10.74 -7.62
CA GLU A 69 7.60 11.55 -6.46
C GLU A 69 8.70 12.56 -6.80
N ARG A 70 9.76 12.12 -7.47
CA ARG A 70 10.86 13.00 -7.86
C ARG A 70 10.42 14.06 -8.88
N ALA A 71 9.38 13.76 -9.65
CA ALA A 71 8.84 14.71 -10.63
C ALA A 71 7.87 15.72 -9.97
N GLY A 72 7.71 15.68 -8.66
CA GLY A 72 6.85 16.64 -7.96
C GLY A 72 5.47 16.10 -7.60
N GLY A 73 5.22 14.83 -7.85
CA GLY A 73 3.96 14.19 -7.46
C GLY A 73 3.93 13.79 -6.00
N MET A 74 2.88 13.04 -5.62
CA MET A 74 2.71 12.58 -4.24
C MET A 74 3.85 11.68 -3.83
N GLY A 75 4.26 11.80 -2.56
CA GLY A 75 5.30 10.95 -2.01
C GLY A 75 4.78 9.58 -1.64
N VAL A 76 5.70 8.62 -1.60
CA VAL A 76 5.42 7.27 -1.12
C VAL A 76 5.59 7.28 0.40
N LEU A 77 4.50 7.20 1.14
CA LEU A 77 4.50 7.28 2.59
C LEU A 77 4.59 5.92 3.26
N GLY A 78 4.23 4.85 2.56
CA GLY A 78 4.25 3.52 3.11
C GLY A 78 3.70 2.50 2.13
N TYR A 79 3.49 1.31 2.64
CA TYR A 79 2.94 0.19 1.89
C TYR A 79 1.71 -0.34 2.62
N TYR A 80 0.87 -1.06 1.88
CA TYR A 80 -0.21 -1.80 2.51
C TYR A 80 -0.25 -3.22 1.97
N HIS A 81 -0.78 -4.12 2.78
CA HIS A 81 -1.09 -5.47 2.33
C HIS A 81 -2.26 -6.00 3.13
N SER A 82 -3.03 -6.89 2.52
CA SER A 82 -4.10 -7.57 3.19
C SER A 82 -3.64 -8.95 3.67
N HIS A 83 -4.36 -9.48 4.66
CA HIS A 83 -4.18 -10.87 5.08
C HIS A 83 -5.28 -11.73 4.48
N PRO A 84 -5.08 -13.06 4.40
CA PRO A 84 -6.13 -13.96 3.89
C PRO A 84 -7.44 -13.85 4.67
N THR A 85 -7.41 -13.30 5.89
CA THR A 85 -8.62 -13.05 6.68
C THR A 85 -9.42 -11.85 6.19
N GLY A 86 -8.90 -11.12 5.20
CA GLY A 86 -9.57 -9.94 4.67
C GLY A 86 -9.19 -8.64 5.34
N LEU A 87 -8.36 -8.66 6.37
CA LEU A 87 -7.89 -7.44 7.01
C LEU A 87 -6.80 -6.78 6.18
N CYS A 88 -6.88 -5.46 6.07
CA CYS A 88 -5.90 -4.67 5.36
C CYS A 88 -5.19 -3.75 6.35
N GLN A 89 -3.88 -3.85 6.42
CA GLN A 89 -3.08 -3.07 7.36
C GLN A 89 -2.07 -2.23 6.62
N PRO A 90 -2.10 -0.89 6.80
CA PRO A 90 -1.06 -0.04 6.26
C PRO A 90 0.21 -0.14 7.11
N SER A 91 1.36 0.05 6.46
CA SER A 91 2.65 0.05 7.14
C SER A 91 3.47 1.24 6.66
N PRO A 92 4.23 1.90 7.56
CA PRO A 92 5.18 2.91 7.13
C PRO A 92 6.27 2.29 6.25
N THR A 93 6.84 3.10 5.36
CA THR A 93 7.87 2.61 4.44
C THR A 93 9.07 2.03 5.16
N ASP A 94 9.50 2.69 6.24
CA ASP A 94 10.67 2.25 6.97
C ASP A 94 10.39 1.02 7.83
N ALA A 95 9.14 0.75 8.14
CA ALA A 95 8.76 -0.43 8.90
C ALA A 95 8.42 -1.61 8.00
N ALA A 96 8.34 -1.39 6.71
CA ALA A 96 7.97 -2.44 5.76
C ALA A 96 9.10 -3.45 5.55
N MET A 97 10.24 -3.16 6.06
CA MET A 97 11.40 -4.04 5.97
C MET A 97 11.36 -5.12 7.06
#